data_8080a33bfd118cfb7e7d482ff7e15b9b
#
_entry.id   8080a33bfd118cfb7e7d482ff7e15b9b
#
_cell.length_a   1.000
_cell.length_b   1.000
_cell.length_c   1.000
_cell.angle_alpha   90.00
_cell.angle_beta   90.00
_cell.angle_gamma   90.00
#
_symmetry.space_group_name_H-M   'P 1'
#
loop_
_entity.id
_entity.type
_entity.pdbx_description
1 polymer ?
#
loop_
_entity_poly.entity_id
_entity_poly.type
_entity_poly.pdbx_seq_one_letter_code
_entity_poly.pdbx_strand_id
1 'polypeptide(L)'
;LVYELNQTILNAKISKIAQPENDELMITIKNNRTVYRLLLSASASLPLIYLTDNNKPGPMTAPNFCMLLRKHIGSARILSVTQPGLERILIFELEHLNELGDICRKKLIVEIMGKHSNIIFCDLNGRIIDSIKHVSAQMSSVREVLPGRDYFIPDTMSKKNPMTATQEEFISAILAKPMPVSKAIYSSMTGISPVIAEEICYLAGVDSSMTAHDLSEDVLTHLYRQFTYYMEDVRQGNFHPSIYYNGNAPKEFSALPVTHFNEYTKKEFFSISEVLYTYYSTRNTLTRIHQKSADLRHVVQTALERNRKKYDLQSK
;
A
#
# COMPACT_ATOMS: atom_id res chain seq x y z
N LEU A 1 1.70 5.15 -7.39
CA LEU A 1 2.79 5.65 -6.55
C LEU A 1 4.15 5.51 -7.25
N VAL A 2 4.49 4.32 -7.77
CA VAL A 2 5.77 4.10 -8.49
C VAL A 2 5.96 5.10 -9.62
N TYR A 3 4.93 5.35 -10.43
CA TYR A 3 4.96 6.36 -11.48
C TYR A 3 5.28 7.76 -10.92
N GLU A 4 4.61 8.16 -9.84
CA GLU A 4 4.84 9.45 -9.17
C GLU A 4 6.28 9.57 -8.63
N LEU A 5 6.80 8.52 -7.99
CA LEU A 5 8.16 8.51 -7.48
C LEU A 5 9.21 8.62 -8.60
N ASN A 6 8.99 7.96 -9.72
CA ASN A 6 9.87 8.10 -10.89
C ASN A 6 9.81 9.50 -11.53
N GLN A 7 8.71 10.23 -11.35
CA GLN A 7 8.59 11.62 -11.82
C GLN A 7 9.24 12.65 -10.86
N THR A 8 9.50 12.28 -9.62
CA THR A 8 9.94 13.20 -8.56
C THR A 8 11.35 12.93 -8.05
N ILE A 9 11.65 11.72 -7.64
CA ILE A 9 12.88 11.38 -6.91
C ILE A 9 13.89 10.55 -7.70
N LEU A 10 13.61 10.23 -8.96
CA LEU A 10 14.56 9.52 -9.80
C LEU A 10 15.85 10.33 -9.97
N ASN A 11 17.01 9.68 -9.82
CA ASN A 11 18.36 10.28 -9.86
C ASN A 11 18.65 11.29 -8.74
N ALA A 12 17.75 11.45 -7.80
CA ALA A 12 17.94 12.32 -6.65
C ALA A 12 18.82 11.66 -5.58
N LYS A 13 19.36 12.49 -4.68
CA LYS A 13 20.22 12.02 -3.59
C LYS A 13 19.48 11.99 -2.26
N ILE A 14 19.69 10.93 -1.50
CA ILE A 14 19.31 10.85 -0.09
C ILE A 14 20.18 11.82 0.70
N SER A 15 19.56 12.67 1.54
CA SER A 15 20.27 13.64 2.38
C SER A 15 20.14 13.33 3.87
N LYS A 16 19.04 12.66 4.28
CA LYS A 16 18.79 12.31 5.68
C LYS A 16 17.94 11.05 5.77
N ILE A 17 18.23 10.21 6.74
CA ILE A 17 17.44 9.03 7.09
C ILE A 17 17.12 9.09 8.59
N ALA A 18 15.85 8.98 8.95
CA ALA A 18 15.37 8.88 10.31
C ALA A 18 14.43 7.68 10.44
N GLN A 19 14.35 7.14 11.64
CA GLN A 19 13.41 6.05 11.98
C GLN A 19 12.54 6.54 13.16
N PRO A 20 11.44 7.26 12.87
CA PRO A 20 10.60 7.84 13.91
C PRO A 20 9.92 6.82 14.81
N GLU A 21 9.55 5.67 14.23
CA GLU A 21 8.91 4.56 14.93
C GLU A 21 9.67 3.26 14.64
N ASN A 22 9.41 2.20 15.41
CA ASN A 22 10.10 0.91 15.24
C ASN A 22 9.94 0.29 13.85
N ASP A 23 8.88 0.62 13.14
CA ASP A 23 8.50 0.07 11.83
C ASP A 23 8.38 1.14 10.74
N GLU A 24 8.97 2.33 10.95
CA GLU A 24 8.78 3.47 10.06
C GLU A 24 10.10 4.17 9.76
N LEU A 25 10.31 4.53 8.50
CA LEU A 25 11.43 5.37 8.05
C LEU A 25 10.92 6.68 7.45
N MET A 26 11.66 7.74 7.71
CA MET A 26 11.51 9.03 7.03
C MET A 26 12.81 9.33 6.29
N ILE A 27 12.73 9.37 4.96
CA ILE A 27 13.89 9.63 4.09
C ILE A 27 13.73 11.00 3.45
N THR A 28 14.69 11.88 3.69
CA THR A 28 14.76 13.18 3.04
C THR A 28 15.63 13.07 1.79
N ILE A 29 15.10 13.51 0.67
CA ILE A 29 15.69 13.35 -0.66
C ILE A 29 15.78 14.73 -1.32
N LYS A 30 16.93 15.03 -1.90
CA LYS A 30 17.17 16.28 -2.63
C LYS A 30 17.28 16.01 -4.12
N ASN A 31 16.39 16.64 -4.88
CA ASN A 31 16.44 16.66 -6.33
C ASN A 31 16.61 18.13 -6.80
N ASN A 32 17.85 18.49 -7.13
CA ASN A 32 18.22 19.87 -7.42
C ASN A 32 17.88 20.82 -6.25
N ARG A 33 16.95 21.76 -6.44
CA ARG A 33 16.50 22.69 -5.40
C ARG A 33 15.30 22.21 -4.61
N THR A 34 14.68 21.09 -5.04
CA THR A 34 13.49 20.56 -4.39
C THR A 34 13.88 19.50 -3.34
N VAL A 35 13.28 19.62 -2.17
CA VAL A 35 13.42 18.66 -1.08
C VAL A 35 12.15 17.83 -0.97
N TYR A 36 12.30 16.53 -1.05
CA TYR A 36 11.21 15.56 -0.86
C TYR A 36 11.39 14.81 0.45
N ARG A 37 10.30 14.49 1.12
CA ARG A 37 10.28 13.59 2.27
C ARG A 37 9.45 12.39 1.92
N LEU A 38 10.06 11.22 2.00
CA LEU A 38 9.43 9.93 1.72
C LEU A 38 9.21 9.19 3.03
N LEU A 39 7.95 8.95 3.36
CA LEU A 39 7.57 8.13 4.50
C LEU A 39 7.40 6.68 4.05
N LEU A 40 8.08 5.77 4.72
CA LEU A 40 7.95 4.33 4.54
C LEU A 40 7.46 3.73 5.86
N SER A 41 6.22 3.27 5.90
CA SER A 41 5.65 2.63 7.08
C SER A 41 5.39 1.15 6.83
N ALA A 42 6.02 0.29 7.62
CA ALA A 42 5.75 -1.15 7.68
C ALA A 42 4.84 -1.51 8.86
N SER A 43 4.00 -0.57 9.31
CA SER A 43 3.03 -0.81 10.37
C SER A 43 2.11 -1.98 10.01
N ALA A 44 1.87 -2.86 10.98
CA ALA A 44 1.00 -4.02 10.78
C ALA A 44 -0.46 -3.62 10.51
N SER A 45 -0.91 -2.50 11.07
CA SER A 45 -2.28 -2.01 10.95
C SER A 45 -2.49 -1.08 9.76
N LEU A 46 -1.47 -0.29 9.42
CA LEU A 46 -1.56 0.72 8.36
C LEU A 46 -0.21 0.91 7.67
N PRO A 47 0.22 -0.06 6.86
CA PRO A 47 1.42 0.10 6.06
C PRO A 47 1.16 1.09 4.92
N LEU A 48 2.07 2.06 4.74
CA LEU A 48 1.94 3.11 3.74
C LEU A 48 3.29 3.56 3.21
N ILE A 49 3.29 4.02 1.97
CA ILE A 49 4.41 4.74 1.34
C ILE A 49 3.83 5.98 0.69
N TYR A 50 4.34 7.17 1.02
CA TYR A 50 3.95 8.40 0.35
C TYR A 50 4.97 9.53 0.55
N LEU A 51 4.97 10.47 -0.36
CA LEU A 51 5.69 11.74 -0.21
C LEU A 51 4.87 12.68 0.67
N THR A 52 5.54 13.40 1.56
CA THR A 52 4.88 14.34 2.49
C THR A 52 5.73 15.57 2.73
N ASP A 53 5.09 16.70 2.99
CA ASP A 53 5.77 17.92 3.43
C ASP A 53 6.00 17.93 4.96
N ASN A 54 5.32 17.03 5.68
CA ASN A 54 5.42 16.95 7.13
C ASN A 54 6.69 16.20 7.54
N ASN A 55 7.54 16.87 8.32
CA ASN A 55 8.69 16.20 8.91
C ASN A 55 8.28 15.41 10.16
N LYS A 56 8.82 14.19 10.26
CA LYS A 56 8.67 13.34 11.44
C LYS A 56 10.06 13.01 11.96
N PRO A 57 10.53 13.70 13.02
CA PRO A 57 11.87 13.50 13.54
C PRO A 57 12.02 12.13 14.20
N GLY A 58 13.21 11.57 14.12
CA GLY A 58 13.55 10.35 14.82
C GLY A 58 13.89 10.60 16.30
N PRO A 59 14.05 9.51 17.08
CA PRO A 59 14.49 9.59 18.46
C PRO A 59 15.93 10.12 18.55
N MET A 60 16.35 10.59 19.74
CA MET A 60 17.71 11.09 19.96
C MET A 60 18.78 10.06 19.62
N THR A 61 18.53 8.79 19.98
CA THR A 61 19.38 7.66 19.60
C THR A 61 18.71 6.89 18.48
N ALA A 62 19.33 6.88 17.30
CA ALA A 62 18.79 6.18 16.15
C ALA A 62 18.83 4.66 16.36
N PRO A 63 17.78 3.92 15.98
CA PRO A 63 17.79 2.45 15.98
C PRO A 63 18.87 1.87 15.07
N ASN A 64 19.27 0.65 15.33
CA ASN A 64 20.34 -0.04 14.61
C ASN A 64 20.11 -0.08 13.09
N PHE A 65 18.91 -0.38 12.66
CA PHE A 65 18.58 -0.42 11.23
C PHE A 65 18.77 0.95 10.57
N CYS A 66 18.33 2.02 11.22
CA CYS A 66 18.54 3.40 10.74
C CYS A 66 20.04 3.74 10.64
N MET A 67 20.81 3.39 11.64
CA MET A 67 22.27 3.62 11.65
C MET A 67 22.97 2.87 10.52
N LEU A 68 22.59 1.62 10.28
CA LEU A 68 23.09 0.82 9.18
C LEU A 68 22.76 1.44 7.82
N LEU A 69 21.53 1.91 7.62
CA LEU A 69 21.15 2.60 6.40
C LEU A 69 21.92 3.89 6.20
N ARG A 70 22.10 4.70 7.26
CA ARG A 70 22.92 5.92 7.20
C ARG A 70 24.34 5.64 6.78
N LYS A 71 24.94 4.58 7.31
CA LYS A 71 26.31 4.16 6.96
C LYS A 71 26.45 3.84 5.47
N HIS A 72 25.50 3.07 4.92
CA HIS A 72 25.60 2.57 3.55
C HIS A 72 25.01 3.53 2.51
N ILE A 73 23.84 4.10 2.77
CA ILE A 73 23.04 4.83 1.79
C ILE A 73 22.68 6.25 2.21
N GLY A 74 23.32 6.80 3.23
CA GLY A 74 23.06 8.14 3.73
C GLY A 74 23.24 9.27 2.71
N SER A 75 23.98 9.03 1.63
CA SER A 75 24.21 9.96 0.52
C SER A 75 24.00 9.30 -0.84
N ALA A 76 23.25 8.20 -0.87
CA ALA A 76 23.04 7.41 -2.08
C ALA A 76 22.16 8.15 -3.11
N ARG A 77 22.40 7.82 -4.37
CA ARG A 77 21.56 8.24 -5.50
C ARG A 77 20.51 7.16 -5.76
N ILE A 78 19.28 7.58 -6.00
CA ILE A 78 18.16 6.70 -6.36
C ILE A 78 18.22 6.45 -7.87
N LEU A 79 18.58 5.24 -8.28
CA LEU A 79 18.72 4.88 -9.70
C LEU A 79 17.40 4.47 -10.31
N SER A 80 16.56 3.76 -9.57
CA SER A 80 15.26 3.29 -10.05
C SER A 80 14.30 3.04 -8.89
N VAL A 81 13.02 3.17 -9.19
CA VAL A 81 11.91 2.74 -8.33
C VAL A 81 11.04 1.83 -9.17
N THR A 82 10.95 0.58 -8.79
CA THR A 82 10.22 -0.44 -9.55
C THR A 82 9.25 -1.22 -8.67
N GLN A 83 8.31 -1.88 -9.33
CA GLN A 83 7.32 -2.75 -8.71
C GLN A 83 7.28 -4.06 -9.50
N PRO A 84 7.47 -5.23 -8.86
CA PRO A 84 7.34 -6.52 -9.54
C PRO A 84 5.87 -6.78 -9.92
N GLY A 85 5.54 -6.70 -11.20
CA GLY A 85 4.15 -6.76 -11.66
C GLY A 85 3.27 -5.76 -10.92
N LEU A 86 2.19 -6.22 -10.31
CA LEU A 86 1.35 -5.44 -9.40
C LEU A 86 1.41 -5.97 -7.96
N GLU A 87 2.52 -6.59 -7.59
CA GLU A 87 2.78 -6.92 -6.18
C GLU A 87 2.80 -5.65 -5.31
N ARG A 88 2.44 -5.77 -4.06
CA ARG A 88 2.50 -4.65 -3.10
C ARG A 88 3.91 -4.48 -2.55
N ILE A 89 4.85 -4.31 -3.47
CA ILE A 89 6.29 -4.24 -3.20
C ILE A 89 6.88 -3.14 -4.05
N LEU A 90 7.64 -2.23 -3.43
CA LEU A 90 8.46 -1.24 -4.11
C LEU A 90 9.93 -1.56 -3.90
N ILE A 91 10.70 -1.49 -4.98
CA ILE A 91 12.15 -1.73 -4.96
C ILE A 91 12.86 -0.45 -5.39
N PHE A 92 13.65 0.11 -4.46
CA PHE A 92 14.54 1.23 -4.70
C PHE A 92 15.94 0.70 -4.97
N GLU A 93 16.46 0.90 -6.17
CA GLU A 93 17.87 0.61 -6.47
C GLU A 93 18.69 1.87 -6.19
N LEU A 94 19.73 1.72 -5.38
CA LEU A 94 20.52 2.82 -4.83
C LEU A 94 21.98 2.64 -5.19
N GLU A 95 22.63 3.74 -5.55
CA GLU A 95 24.06 3.79 -5.84
C GLU A 95 24.76 4.62 -4.79
N HIS A 96 25.83 4.08 -4.21
CA HIS A 96 26.62 4.76 -3.20
C HIS A 96 28.10 4.41 -3.32
N LEU A 97 28.95 5.15 -2.63
CA LEU A 97 30.37 4.83 -2.50
C LEU A 97 30.58 3.98 -1.25
N ASN A 98 31.40 2.93 -1.36
CA ASN A 98 31.85 2.15 -0.21
C ASN A 98 32.99 2.87 0.54
N GLU A 99 33.52 2.26 1.58
CA GLU A 99 34.61 2.83 2.39
C GLU A 99 35.90 3.05 1.59
N LEU A 100 36.10 2.32 0.50
CA LEU A 100 37.25 2.45 -0.41
C LEU A 100 37.01 3.46 -1.52
N GLY A 101 35.83 4.05 -1.62
CA GLY A 101 35.44 4.98 -2.66
C GLY A 101 34.94 4.33 -3.96
N ASP A 102 34.75 3.02 -3.98
CA ASP A 102 34.19 2.32 -5.12
C ASP A 102 32.66 2.46 -5.19
N ILE A 103 32.16 2.49 -6.41
CA ILE A 103 30.70 2.55 -6.65
C ILE A 103 30.10 1.19 -6.34
N CYS A 104 29.12 1.20 -5.44
CA CYS A 104 28.32 0.04 -5.06
C CYS A 104 26.84 0.29 -5.28
N ARG A 105 26.09 -0.79 -5.47
CA ARG A 105 24.62 -0.74 -5.61
C ARG A 105 23.96 -1.61 -4.55
N LYS A 106 22.87 -1.11 -4.03
CA LYS A 106 22.04 -1.77 -3.01
C LYS A 106 20.57 -1.65 -3.40
N LYS A 107 19.75 -2.48 -2.81
CA LYS A 107 18.29 -2.41 -2.94
C LYS A 107 17.65 -2.17 -1.59
N LEU A 108 16.72 -1.21 -1.53
CA LEU A 108 15.81 -1.05 -0.42
C LEU A 108 14.43 -1.51 -0.89
N ILE A 109 13.91 -2.55 -0.27
CA ILE A 109 12.66 -3.20 -0.66
C ILE A 109 11.62 -2.91 0.41
N VAL A 110 10.48 -2.37 -0.01
CA VAL A 110 9.37 -2.03 0.88
C VAL A 110 8.18 -2.90 0.53
N GLU A 111 7.77 -3.74 1.47
CA GLU A 111 6.63 -4.65 1.32
C GLU A 111 5.44 -4.11 2.11
N ILE A 112 4.31 -3.94 1.43
CA ILE A 112 3.06 -3.43 1.99
C ILE A 112 2.04 -4.57 2.01
N MET A 113 2.15 -5.44 3.02
CA MET A 113 1.40 -6.69 3.13
C MET A 113 0.73 -6.84 4.49
N GLY A 114 0.06 -5.80 4.99
CA GLY A 114 -0.60 -5.81 6.29
C GLY A 114 0.39 -6.16 7.42
N LYS A 115 0.08 -7.14 8.22
CA LYS A 115 0.94 -7.58 9.33
C LYS A 115 2.31 -8.13 8.88
N HIS A 116 2.42 -8.52 7.62
CA HIS A 116 3.67 -9.02 7.03
C HIS A 116 4.47 -7.93 6.29
N SER A 117 4.09 -6.67 6.45
CA SER A 117 4.83 -5.54 5.90
C SER A 117 6.23 -5.46 6.48
N ASN A 118 7.20 -5.06 5.64
CA ASN A 118 8.60 -4.98 6.04
C ASN A 118 9.36 -3.96 5.19
N ILE A 119 10.51 -3.55 5.66
CA ILE A 119 11.49 -2.76 4.91
C ILE A 119 12.80 -3.52 4.97
N ILE A 120 13.29 -3.97 3.81
CA ILE A 120 14.40 -4.93 3.71
C ILE A 120 15.52 -4.30 2.89
N PHE A 121 16.72 -4.31 3.44
CA PHE A 121 17.93 -3.80 2.80
C PHE A 121 18.76 -4.96 2.27
N CYS A 122 19.00 -4.97 0.95
CA CYS A 122 19.68 -6.06 0.26
C CYS A 122 20.88 -5.55 -0.54
N ASP A 123 21.83 -6.43 -0.81
CA ASP A 123 22.81 -6.22 -1.86
C ASP A 123 22.14 -6.38 -3.27
N LEU A 124 22.91 -6.12 -4.32
CA LEU A 124 22.40 -6.20 -5.68
C LEU A 124 21.95 -7.61 -6.08
N ASN A 125 22.52 -8.64 -5.45
CA ASN A 125 22.21 -10.05 -5.72
C ASN A 125 21.01 -10.57 -4.91
N GLY A 126 20.40 -9.71 -4.10
CA GLY A 126 19.24 -10.06 -3.29
C GLY A 126 19.57 -10.68 -1.93
N ARG A 127 20.84 -10.70 -1.50
CA ARG A 127 21.19 -11.13 -0.14
C ARG A 127 20.81 -10.05 0.86
N ILE A 128 20.05 -10.41 1.87
CA ILE A 128 19.60 -9.51 2.93
C ILE A 128 20.78 -9.08 3.78
N ILE A 129 20.99 -7.76 3.88
CA ILE A 129 21.96 -7.16 4.79
C ILE A 129 21.31 -6.93 6.15
N ASP A 130 20.10 -6.34 6.16
CA ASP A 130 19.26 -6.18 7.35
C ASP A 130 17.83 -5.84 6.96
N SER A 131 16.93 -5.76 7.92
CA SER A 131 15.53 -5.39 7.75
C SER A 131 15.00 -4.68 8.99
N ILE A 132 13.95 -3.87 8.81
CA ILE A 132 13.32 -3.18 9.95
C ILE A 132 12.61 -4.16 10.89
N LYS A 133 12.13 -5.28 10.34
CA LYS A 133 11.56 -6.40 11.10
C LYS A 133 12.34 -7.67 10.77
N HIS A 134 12.87 -8.32 11.80
CA HIS A 134 13.48 -9.63 11.67
C HIS A 134 12.41 -10.71 11.76
N VAL A 135 12.38 -11.61 10.79
CA VAL A 135 11.40 -12.71 10.72
C VAL A 135 12.16 -14.04 10.71
N SER A 136 12.10 -14.76 11.84
CA SER A 136 12.72 -16.07 11.99
C SER A 136 11.81 -17.20 11.48
N ALA A 137 12.37 -18.39 11.32
CA ALA A 137 11.61 -19.60 10.96
C ALA A 137 10.50 -19.93 11.97
N GLN A 138 10.65 -19.52 13.22
CA GLN A 138 9.62 -19.69 14.25
C GLN A 138 8.44 -18.73 14.06
N MET A 139 8.67 -17.57 13.46
CA MET A 139 7.64 -16.54 13.22
C MET A 139 6.89 -16.74 11.90
N SER A 140 7.52 -17.38 10.93
CA SER A 140 6.94 -17.62 9.60
C SER A 140 7.42 -18.95 9.05
N SER A 141 6.47 -19.75 8.56
CA SER A 141 6.77 -21.00 7.83
C SER A 141 7.07 -20.76 6.36
N VAL A 142 6.85 -19.54 5.84
CA VAL A 142 6.98 -19.22 4.41
C VAL A 142 8.39 -18.83 4.06
N ARG A 143 8.98 -17.91 4.83
CA ARG A 143 10.36 -17.45 4.63
C ARG A 143 10.92 -16.82 5.89
N GLU A 144 12.23 -16.82 5.97
CA GLU A 144 12.99 -16.03 6.93
C GLU A 144 13.39 -14.69 6.32
N VAL A 145 13.32 -13.62 7.09
CA VAL A 145 13.86 -12.31 6.74
C VAL A 145 14.88 -11.93 7.80
N LEU A 146 16.11 -12.38 7.57
CA LEU A 146 17.25 -12.22 8.48
C LEU A 146 18.49 -11.87 7.68
N PRO A 147 19.49 -11.18 8.30
CA PRO A 147 20.78 -10.95 7.66
C PRO A 147 21.41 -12.24 7.13
N GLY A 148 21.93 -12.18 5.91
CA GLY A 148 22.58 -13.32 5.24
C GLY A 148 21.66 -14.27 4.50
N ARG A 149 20.35 -14.13 4.63
CA ARG A 149 19.38 -14.91 3.87
C ARG A 149 19.13 -14.26 2.50
N ASP A 150 18.67 -15.07 1.55
CA ASP A 150 18.28 -14.57 0.23
C ASP A 150 16.86 -14.00 0.27
N TYR A 151 16.69 -12.83 -0.34
CA TYR A 151 15.38 -12.23 -0.52
C TYR A 151 14.65 -12.93 -1.68
N PHE A 152 13.41 -13.30 -1.44
CA PHE A 152 12.49 -13.74 -2.49
C PHE A 152 11.06 -13.34 -2.12
N ILE A 153 10.22 -13.17 -3.15
CA ILE A 153 8.80 -12.86 -2.98
C ILE A 153 8.06 -14.19 -2.78
N PRO A 154 7.37 -14.39 -1.64
CA PRO A 154 6.65 -15.63 -1.43
C PRO A 154 5.43 -15.73 -2.34
N ASP A 155 5.29 -16.83 -3.06
CA ASP A 155 4.10 -17.14 -3.84
C ASP A 155 3.14 -17.98 -3.00
N THR A 156 2.35 -17.32 -2.18
CA THR A 156 1.39 -17.97 -1.26
C THR A 156 -0.01 -18.10 -1.83
N MET A 157 -0.34 -17.35 -2.89
CA MET A 157 -1.70 -17.20 -3.40
C MET A 157 -1.89 -17.72 -4.84
N SER A 158 -0.82 -18.10 -5.51
CA SER A 158 -0.81 -18.59 -6.91
C SER A 158 -1.57 -17.70 -7.89
N LYS A 159 -1.55 -16.39 -7.67
CA LYS A 159 -2.20 -15.41 -8.53
C LYS A 159 -1.37 -15.14 -9.77
N LYS A 160 -2.05 -14.82 -10.86
CA LYS A 160 -1.42 -14.42 -12.12
C LYS A 160 -1.04 -12.94 -12.08
N ASN A 161 0.03 -12.60 -12.81
CA ASN A 161 0.40 -11.20 -13.03
C ASN A 161 -0.57 -10.57 -14.05
N PRO A 162 -1.37 -9.57 -13.65
CA PRO A 162 -2.37 -8.96 -14.53
C PRO A 162 -1.74 -8.19 -15.69
N MET A 163 -0.47 -7.76 -15.55
CA MET A 163 0.24 -7.03 -16.62
C MET A 163 0.66 -7.91 -17.78
N THR A 164 0.75 -9.22 -17.57
CA THR A 164 1.21 -10.20 -18.59
C THR A 164 0.22 -11.32 -18.87
N ALA A 165 -0.89 -11.37 -18.12
CA ALA A 165 -1.90 -12.43 -18.28
C ALA A 165 -2.53 -12.38 -19.69
N THR A 166 -2.51 -13.51 -20.37
CA THR A 166 -3.19 -13.68 -21.67
C THR A 166 -4.70 -13.85 -21.47
N GLN A 167 -5.47 -13.71 -22.56
CA GLN A 167 -6.91 -13.95 -22.52
C GLN A 167 -7.23 -15.37 -22.03
N GLU A 168 -6.51 -16.37 -22.51
CA GLU A 168 -6.68 -17.76 -22.09
C GLU A 168 -6.40 -17.95 -20.61
N GLU A 169 -5.28 -17.38 -20.11
CA GLU A 169 -4.92 -17.45 -18.70
C GLU A 169 -5.96 -16.75 -17.80
N PHE A 170 -6.42 -15.56 -18.19
CA PHE A 170 -7.44 -14.82 -17.47
C PHE A 170 -8.75 -15.57 -17.38
N ILE A 171 -9.28 -16.02 -18.52
CA ILE A 171 -10.56 -16.72 -18.59
C ILE A 171 -10.48 -18.07 -17.85
N SER A 172 -9.41 -18.84 -18.04
CA SER A 172 -9.21 -20.10 -17.34
C SER A 172 -9.14 -19.91 -15.83
N ALA A 173 -8.48 -18.85 -15.38
CA ALA A 173 -8.35 -18.55 -13.95
C ALA A 173 -9.69 -18.23 -13.28
N ILE A 174 -10.55 -17.42 -13.94
CA ILE A 174 -11.86 -17.07 -13.38
C ILE A 174 -12.87 -18.22 -13.51
N LEU A 175 -12.80 -19.02 -14.56
CA LEU A 175 -13.62 -20.23 -14.71
C LEU A 175 -13.30 -21.29 -13.67
N ALA A 176 -12.05 -21.38 -13.22
CA ALA A 176 -11.64 -22.34 -12.19
C ALA A 176 -12.22 -22.03 -10.80
N LYS A 177 -12.86 -20.87 -10.60
CA LYS A 177 -13.36 -20.42 -9.30
C LYS A 177 -14.89 -20.32 -9.29
N PRO A 178 -15.58 -21.20 -8.53
CA PRO A 178 -17.05 -21.19 -8.41
C PRO A 178 -17.51 -20.10 -7.43
N MET A 179 -17.28 -18.85 -7.77
CA MET A 179 -17.62 -17.67 -6.95
C MET A 179 -18.07 -16.52 -7.86
N PRO A 180 -18.62 -15.43 -7.29
CA PRO A 180 -18.96 -14.23 -8.08
C PRO A 180 -17.78 -13.78 -8.92
N VAL A 181 -18.03 -13.38 -10.17
CA VAL A 181 -16.98 -13.10 -11.15
C VAL A 181 -16.04 -11.97 -10.71
N SER A 182 -16.51 -10.94 -10.01
CA SER A 182 -15.63 -9.92 -9.44
C SER A 182 -14.66 -10.49 -8.44
N LYS A 183 -15.13 -11.38 -7.56
CA LYS A 183 -14.29 -12.06 -6.57
C LYS A 183 -13.31 -13.02 -7.25
N ALA A 184 -13.73 -13.71 -8.30
CA ALA A 184 -12.84 -14.56 -9.11
C ALA A 184 -11.70 -13.75 -9.72
N ILE A 185 -11.97 -12.53 -10.20
CA ILE A 185 -10.95 -11.63 -10.77
C ILE A 185 -9.92 -11.24 -9.72
N TYR A 186 -10.32 -10.63 -8.61
CA TYR A 186 -9.33 -10.18 -7.62
C TYR A 186 -8.66 -11.31 -6.82
N SER A 187 -9.27 -12.49 -6.79
CA SER A 187 -8.66 -13.69 -6.20
C SER A 187 -7.66 -14.38 -7.15
N SER A 188 -7.72 -14.10 -8.45
CA SER A 188 -6.88 -14.73 -9.47
C SER A 188 -5.77 -13.83 -9.98
N MET A 189 -5.91 -12.50 -9.85
CA MET A 189 -5.00 -11.51 -10.41
C MET A 189 -4.33 -10.72 -9.27
N THR A 190 -3.00 -10.70 -9.28
CA THR A 190 -2.21 -9.97 -8.29
C THR A 190 -2.48 -8.47 -8.37
N GLY A 191 -2.70 -7.82 -7.23
CA GLY A 191 -2.80 -6.37 -7.13
C GLY A 191 -4.13 -5.77 -7.60
N ILE A 192 -5.08 -6.58 -8.04
CA ILE A 192 -6.44 -6.11 -8.37
C ILE A 192 -7.28 -6.08 -7.09
N SER A 193 -7.79 -4.90 -6.75
CA SER A 193 -8.66 -4.74 -5.59
C SER A 193 -10.11 -5.15 -5.89
N PRO A 194 -10.92 -5.44 -4.87
CA PRO A 194 -12.36 -5.66 -5.06
C PRO A 194 -13.05 -4.52 -5.80
N VAL A 195 -12.70 -3.28 -5.50
CA VAL A 195 -13.26 -2.08 -6.14
C VAL A 195 -12.97 -2.04 -7.64
N ILE A 196 -11.74 -2.33 -8.03
CA ILE A 196 -11.33 -2.35 -9.44
C ILE A 196 -11.95 -3.55 -10.17
N ALA A 197 -12.04 -4.71 -9.53
CA ALA A 197 -12.74 -5.86 -10.11
C ALA A 197 -14.21 -5.57 -10.39
N GLU A 198 -14.91 -4.91 -9.45
CA GLU A 198 -16.27 -4.44 -9.65
C GLU A 198 -16.37 -3.44 -10.81
N GLU A 199 -15.44 -2.50 -10.91
CA GLU A 199 -15.42 -1.52 -11.99
C GLU A 199 -15.22 -2.16 -13.36
N ILE A 200 -14.34 -3.14 -13.47
CA ILE A 200 -14.13 -3.91 -14.70
C ILE A 200 -15.43 -4.61 -15.12
N CYS A 201 -16.11 -5.26 -14.19
CA CYS A 201 -17.41 -5.88 -14.44
C CYS A 201 -18.46 -4.85 -14.86
N TYR A 202 -18.54 -3.73 -14.18
CA TYR A 202 -19.45 -2.63 -14.49
C TYR A 202 -19.25 -2.10 -15.91
N LEU A 203 -18.01 -1.82 -16.29
CA LEU A 203 -17.67 -1.33 -17.64
C LEU A 203 -17.96 -2.39 -18.74
N ALA A 204 -17.86 -3.66 -18.40
CA ALA A 204 -18.18 -4.75 -19.31
C ALA A 204 -19.69 -5.05 -19.39
N GLY A 205 -20.50 -4.38 -18.57
CA GLY A 205 -21.94 -4.67 -18.47
C GLY A 205 -22.27 -6.04 -17.90
N VAL A 206 -21.38 -6.57 -17.06
CA VAL A 206 -21.51 -7.89 -16.42
C VAL A 206 -22.04 -7.74 -15.01
N ASP A 207 -23.03 -8.54 -14.63
CA ASP A 207 -23.44 -8.68 -13.24
C ASP A 207 -22.34 -9.38 -12.46
N SER A 208 -21.68 -8.63 -11.58
CA SER A 208 -20.51 -9.09 -10.81
C SER A 208 -20.82 -10.22 -9.82
N SER A 209 -22.10 -10.43 -9.49
CA SER A 209 -22.56 -11.51 -8.61
C SER A 209 -22.71 -12.87 -9.32
N MET A 210 -22.75 -12.87 -10.65
CA MET A 210 -22.79 -14.11 -11.43
C MET A 210 -21.45 -14.84 -11.40
N THR A 211 -21.49 -16.15 -11.56
CA THR A 211 -20.26 -16.95 -11.73
C THR A 211 -19.80 -16.89 -13.18
N ALA A 212 -18.48 -17.08 -13.42
CA ALA A 212 -17.94 -17.09 -14.77
C ALA A 212 -18.53 -18.17 -15.68
N HIS A 213 -18.95 -19.30 -15.10
CA HIS A 213 -19.62 -20.38 -15.84
C HIS A 213 -20.97 -20.00 -16.41
N ASP A 214 -21.65 -19.01 -15.81
CA ASP A 214 -22.94 -18.53 -16.26
C ASP A 214 -22.82 -17.46 -17.36
N LEU A 215 -21.61 -17.08 -17.71
CA LEU A 215 -21.30 -16.09 -18.74
C LEU A 215 -20.99 -16.78 -20.08
N SER A 216 -21.46 -16.21 -21.18
CA SER A 216 -21.12 -16.69 -22.52
C SER A 216 -19.67 -16.40 -22.85
N GLU A 217 -19.13 -17.12 -23.83
CA GLU A 217 -17.76 -16.93 -24.33
C GLU A 217 -17.53 -15.48 -24.81
N ASP A 218 -18.50 -14.90 -25.52
CA ASP A 218 -18.42 -13.51 -25.99
C ASP A 218 -18.39 -12.50 -24.82
N VAL A 219 -19.15 -12.75 -23.78
CA VAL A 219 -19.14 -11.90 -22.56
C VAL A 219 -17.80 -12.02 -21.84
N LEU A 220 -17.25 -13.22 -21.70
CA LEU A 220 -15.92 -13.43 -21.10
C LEU A 220 -14.82 -12.73 -21.90
N THR A 221 -14.86 -12.80 -23.22
CA THR A 221 -13.94 -12.08 -24.10
C THR A 221 -14.05 -10.58 -23.94
N HIS A 222 -15.26 -10.04 -23.83
CA HIS A 222 -15.49 -8.63 -23.59
C HIS A 222 -15.01 -8.19 -22.21
N LEU A 223 -15.22 -9.01 -21.20
CA LEU A 223 -14.71 -8.79 -19.84
C LEU A 223 -13.17 -8.69 -19.83
N TYR A 224 -12.49 -9.61 -20.50
CA TYR A 224 -11.03 -9.55 -20.65
C TYR A 224 -10.56 -8.29 -21.37
N ARG A 225 -11.29 -7.85 -22.38
CA ARG A 225 -10.98 -6.61 -23.13
C ARG A 225 -11.05 -5.38 -22.20
N GLN A 226 -12.05 -5.28 -21.35
CA GLN A 226 -12.16 -4.19 -20.37
C GLN A 226 -11.05 -4.27 -19.33
N PHE A 227 -10.72 -5.46 -18.85
CA PHE A 227 -9.56 -5.69 -18.00
C PHE A 227 -8.26 -5.21 -18.66
N THR A 228 -8.06 -5.50 -19.94
CA THR A 228 -6.87 -5.08 -20.69
C THR A 228 -6.76 -3.56 -20.80
N TYR A 229 -7.85 -2.86 -20.98
CA TYR A 229 -7.87 -1.39 -21.03
C TYR A 229 -7.42 -0.78 -19.69
N TYR A 230 -7.87 -1.34 -18.58
CA TYR A 230 -7.40 -0.93 -17.26
C TYR A 230 -5.90 -1.15 -17.09
N MET A 231 -5.39 -2.29 -17.50
CA MET A 231 -3.95 -2.59 -17.40
C MET A 231 -3.12 -1.69 -18.31
N GLU A 232 -3.64 -1.29 -19.45
CA GLU A 232 -2.98 -0.35 -20.33
C GLU A 232 -2.88 1.05 -19.72
N ASP A 233 -3.90 1.52 -19.03
CA ASP A 233 -3.85 2.77 -18.27
C ASP A 233 -2.77 2.73 -17.18
N VAL A 234 -2.58 1.59 -16.52
CA VAL A 234 -1.50 1.40 -15.55
C VAL A 234 -0.13 1.49 -16.23
N ARG A 235 0.06 0.82 -17.37
CA ARG A 235 1.34 0.87 -18.11
C ARG A 235 1.70 2.26 -18.58
N GLN A 236 0.73 3.01 -19.07
CA GLN A 236 0.93 4.38 -19.58
C GLN A 236 1.03 5.43 -18.50
N GLY A 237 0.78 5.08 -17.23
CA GLY A 237 0.74 6.03 -16.14
C GLY A 237 -0.43 7.01 -16.24
N ASN A 238 -1.52 6.59 -16.86
CA ASN A 238 -2.74 7.38 -17.02
C ASN A 238 -3.57 7.34 -15.74
N PHE A 239 -3.09 8.02 -14.70
CA PHE A 239 -3.69 8.02 -13.39
C PHE A 239 -4.46 9.31 -13.11
N HIS A 240 -5.57 9.15 -12.37
CA HIS A 240 -6.42 10.22 -11.87
C HIS A 240 -6.68 10.02 -10.37
N PRO A 241 -5.66 10.31 -9.52
CA PRO A 241 -5.79 10.07 -8.08
C PRO A 241 -7.00 10.78 -7.51
N SER A 242 -7.89 10.04 -6.88
CA SER A 242 -9.18 10.57 -6.42
C SER A 242 -9.61 9.94 -5.10
N ILE A 243 -10.37 10.70 -4.33
CA ILE A 243 -11.10 10.22 -3.16
C ILE A 243 -12.59 10.35 -3.43
N TYR A 244 -13.34 9.32 -3.05
CA TYR A 244 -14.81 9.27 -3.17
C TYR A 244 -15.41 9.48 -1.79
N TYR A 245 -16.26 10.51 -1.65
CA TYR A 245 -16.83 10.95 -0.39
C TYR A 245 -18.33 10.66 -0.33
N ASN A 246 -18.80 10.25 0.84
CA ASN A 246 -20.20 10.32 1.23
C ASN A 246 -20.35 11.49 2.22
N GLY A 247 -20.86 12.61 1.75
CA GLY A 247 -20.80 13.87 2.49
C GLY A 247 -19.34 14.27 2.73
N ASN A 248 -18.94 14.40 3.99
CA ASN A 248 -17.57 14.71 4.39
C ASN A 248 -16.72 13.46 4.72
N ALA A 249 -17.31 12.27 4.66
CA ALA A 249 -16.62 11.05 5.02
C ALA A 249 -15.97 10.39 3.79
N PRO A 250 -14.65 10.22 3.76
CA PRO A 250 -13.97 9.49 2.69
C PRO A 250 -14.34 8.00 2.76
N LYS A 251 -14.83 7.46 1.66
CA LYS A 251 -15.25 6.04 1.58
C LYS A 251 -14.27 5.17 0.85
N GLU A 252 -13.71 5.66 -0.25
CA GLU A 252 -12.77 4.92 -1.08
C GLU A 252 -11.81 5.89 -1.76
N PHE A 253 -10.64 5.40 -2.13
CA PHE A 253 -9.71 6.11 -3.00
C PHE A 253 -9.24 5.20 -4.13
N SER A 254 -8.82 5.79 -5.24
CA SER A 254 -8.25 5.06 -6.36
C SER A 254 -7.34 5.96 -7.18
N ALA A 255 -6.29 5.38 -7.75
CA ALA A 255 -5.48 6.04 -8.77
C ALA A 255 -6.10 5.92 -10.17
N LEU A 256 -6.97 4.95 -10.38
CA LEU A 256 -7.70 4.73 -11.63
C LEU A 256 -9.17 5.18 -11.48
N PRO A 257 -9.82 5.61 -12.55
CA PRO A 257 -11.22 6.04 -12.48
C PRO A 257 -12.14 4.91 -12.01
N VAL A 258 -13.06 5.24 -11.11
CA VAL A 258 -14.11 4.34 -10.63
C VAL A 258 -15.47 5.01 -10.91
N THR A 259 -16.21 4.48 -11.86
CA THR A 259 -17.45 5.09 -12.37
C THR A 259 -18.72 4.46 -11.79
N HIS A 260 -18.63 3.30 -11.15
CA HIS A 260 -19.79 2.64 -10.54
C HIS A 260 -20.22 3.25 -9.20
N PHE A 261 -19.41 4.15 -8.62
CA PHE A 261 -19.76 4.89 -7.40
C PHE A 261 -20.63 6.11 -7.69
N ASN A 262 -21.89 5.88 -8.13
CA ASN A 262 -22.81 6.94 -8.52
C ASN A 262 -23.33 7.78 -7.34
N GLU A 263 -23.26 7.24 -6.13
CA GLU A 263 -23.77 7.85 -4.89
C GLU A 263 -22.73 8.70 -4.15
N TYR A 264 -21.46 8.63 -4.55
CA TYR A 264 -20.36 9.33 -3.88
C TYR A 264 -19.90 10.54 -4.70
N THR A 265 -19.40 11.54 -3.98
CA THR A 265 -18.78 12.71 -4.60
C THR A 265 -17.29 12.45 -4.82
N LYS A 266 -16.84 12.56 -6.06
CA LYS A 266 -15.44 12.39 -6.45
C LYS A 266 -14.68 13.70 -6.30
N LYS A 267 -13.50 13.64 -5.66
CA LYS A 267 -12.53 14.73 -5.64
C LYS A 267 -11.19 14.24 -6.19
N GLU A 268 -10.69 14.90 -7.22
CA GLU A 268 -9.35 14.62 -7.77
C GLU A 268 -8.24 15.38 -7.05
N PHE A 269 -7.05 14.78 -7.01
CA PHE A 269 -5.84 15.33 -6.42
C PHE A 269 -4.70 15.29 -7.44
N PHE A 270 -3.68 16.11 -7.23
CA PHE A 270 -2.50 16.13 -8.10
C PHE A 270 -1.63 14.89 -7.97
N SER A 271 -1.61 14.26 -6.80
CA SER A 271 -0.76 13.13 -6.51
C SER A 271 -1.44 12.05 -5.70
N ILE A 272 -0.99 10.81 -5.88
CA ILE A 272 -1.45 9.70 -5.03
C ILE A 272 -0.94 9.85 -3.59
N SER A 273 0.21 10.46 -3.39
CA SER A 273 0.74 10.77 -2.05
C SER A 273 -0.23 11.66 -1.26
N GLU A 274 -0.75 12.71 -1.90
CA GLU A 274 -1.75 13.60 -1.29
C GLU A 274 -3.06 12.85 -0.99
N VAL A 275 -3.51 11.98 -1.89
CA VAL A 275 -4.68 11.12 -1.66
C VAL A 275 -4.48 10.22 -0.44
N LEU A 276 -3.36 9.53 -0.34
CA LEU A 276 -3.06 8.63 0.76
C LEU A 276 -3.02 9.37 2.10
N TYR A 277 -2.32 10.48 2.15
CA TYR A 277 -2.26 11.32 3.34
C TYR A 277 -3.63 11.82 3.76
N THR A 278 -4.39 12.42 2.84
CA THR A 278 -5.71 13.00 3.11
C THR A 278 -6.71 11.93 3.53
N TYR A 279 -6.78 10.83 2.80
CA TYR A 279 -7.72 9.75 3.07
C TYR A 279 -7.52 9.16 4.47
N TYR A 280 -6.31 8.75 4.81
CA TYR A 280 -6.02 8.09 6.09
C TYR A 280 -6.02 9.06 7.26
N SER A 281 -5.55 10.29 7.10
CA SER A 281 -5.62 11.32 8.14
C SER A 281 -7.06 11.66 8.50
N THR A 282 -7.94 11.83 7.53
CA THR A 282 -9.36 12.12 7.75
C THR A 282 -10.07 10.95 8.42
N ARG A 283 -9.83 9.72 7.97
CA ARG A 283 -10.40 8.53 8.61
C ARG A 283 -9.95 8.37 10.04
N ASN A 284 -8.68 8.57 10.34
CA ASN A 284 -8.16 8.49 11.69
C ASN A 284 -8.80 9.54 12.61
N THR A 285 -8.99 10.76 12.11
CA THR A 285 -9.65 11.82 12.86
C THR A 285 -11.12 11.47 13.15
N LEU A 286 -11.86 11.00 12.16
CA LEU A 286 -13.24 10.57 12.33
C LEU A 286 -13.35 9.41 13.32
N THR A 287 -12.47 8.41 13.22
CA THR A 287 -12.44 7.27 14.15
C THR A 287 -12.20 7.72 15.57
N ARG A 288 -11.26 8.66 15.79
CA ARG A 288 -11.00 9.22 17.13
C ARG A 288 -12.18 9.99 17.68
N ILE A 289 -12.88 10.77 16.85
CA ILE A 289 -14.09 11.50 17.24
C ILE A 289 -15.19 10.52 17.64
N HIS A 290 -15.43 9.49 16.83
CA HIS A 290 -16.43 8.46 17.15
C HIS A 290 -16.10 7.72 18.45
N GLN A 291 -14.83 7.35 18.68
CA GLN A 291 -14.40 6.69 19.90
C GLN A 291 -14.63 7.58 21.14
N LYS A 292 -14.19 8.84 21.09
CA LYS A 292 -14.42 9.79 22.18
C LYS A 292 -15.90 10.03 22.45
N SER A 293 -16.73 10.09 21.41
CA SER A 293 -18.18 10.23 21.55
C SER A 293 -18.82 9.00 22.18
N ALA A 294 -18.35 7.79 21.83
CA ALA A 294 -18.81 6.56 22.45
C ALA A 294 -18.42 6.48 23.92
N ASP A 295 -17.19 6.84 24.25
CA ASP A 295 -16.70 6.88 25.62
C ASP A 295 -17.50 7.87 26.49
N LEU A 296 -17.79 9.06 25.95
CA LEU A 296 -18.62 10.06 26.64
C LEU A 296 -20.05 9.55 26.84
N ARG A 297 -20.67 8.94 25.83
CA ARG A 297 -22.01 8.35 25.99
C ARG A 297 -22.03 7.28 27.06
N HIS A 298 -21.02 6.42 27.10
CA HIS A 298 -20.90 5.38 28.12
C HIS A 298 -20.80 5.97 29.53
N VAL A 299 -19.98 7.02 29.72
CA VAL A 299 -19.85 7.72 31.02
C VAL A 299 -21.18 8.33 31.44
N VAL A 300 -21.87 9.03 30.54
CA VAL A 300 -23.19 9.64 30.81
C VAL A 300 -24.23 8.58 31.14
N GLN A 301 -24.29 7.50 30.39
CA GLN A 301 -25.20 6.38 30.61
C GLN A 301 -24.98 5.77 32.00
N THR A 302 -23.73 5.50 32.36
CA THR A 302 -23.37 4.93 33.67
C THR A 302 -23.75 5.90 34.83
N ALA A 303 -23.55 7.20 34.66
CA ALA A 303 -23.94 8.20 35.65
C ALA A 303 -25.46 8.26 35.81
N LEU A 304 -26.23 8.20 34.70
CA LEU A 304 -27.68 8.19 34.74
C LEU A 304 -28.23 6.95 35.46
N GLU A 305 -27.66 5.76 35.16
CA GLU A 305 -28.08 4.52 35.80
C GLU A 305 -27.80 4.54 37.31
N ARG A 306 -26.63 5.06 37.74
CA ARG A 306 -26.28 5.25 39.17
C ARG A 306 -27.25 6.19 39.86
N ASN A 307 -27.56 7.33 39.25
CA ASN A 307 -28.48 8.29 39.81
C ASN A 307 -29.90 7.74 39.90
N ARG A 308 -30.35 7.02 38.87
CA ARG A 308 -31.66 6.34 38.87
C ARG A 308 -31.76 5.32 39.99
N LYS A 309 -30.76 4.49 40.20
CA LYS A 309 -30.70 3.52 41.32
C LYS A 309 -30.73 4.20 42.67
N LYS A 310 -30.02 5.33 42.84
CA LYS A 310 -30.06 6.09 44.08
C LYS A 310 -31.45 6.70 44.35
N TYR A 311 -32.08 7.25 43.32
CA TYR A 311 -33.43 7.80 43.40
C TYR A 311 -34.43 6.70 43.82
N ASP A 312 -34.39 5.53 43.15
CA ASP A 312 -35.29 4.42 43.45
C ASP A 312 -35.09 3.87 44.86
N LEU A 313 -33.87 3.93 45.43
CA LEU A 313 -33.58 3.54 46.80
C LEU A 313 -34.06 4.57 47.83
N GLN A 314 -34.07 5.85 47.49
CA GLN A 314 -34.55 6.94 48.38
C GLN A 314 -36.06 7.12 48.36
N SER A 315 -36.73 6.57 47.31
CA SER A 315 -38.17 6.68 47.13
C SER A 315 -38.95 5.51 47.77
N LYS A 316 -38.24 4.55 48.35
CA LYS A 316 -38.79 3.45 49.14
C LYS A 316 -38.65 3.73 50.62
#